data_11f7febbb3a5ed4ca60f4cec7e4b9a8d
#
_entry.id   11f7febbb3a5ed4ca60f4cec7e4b9a8d
#
_cell.length_a   1.000
_cell.length_b   1.000
_cell.length_c   1.000
_cell.angle_alpha   90.00
_cell.angle_beta   90.00
_cell.angle_gamma   90.00
#
_symmetry.space_group_name_H-M   'P 1'
#
loop_
_entity.id
_entity.type
_entity.pdbx_description
1 polymer ?
#
loop_
_entity_poly.entity_id
_entity_poly.type
_entity_poly.pdbx_seq_one_letter_code
_entity_poly.pdbx_strand_id
1 'polypeptide(L)' 'MAKRKITQVKSSIGAKQNMKDTLRTLGLRKIGQSVVREDAETVRGAIHTVRHLVTVEEVD' A
#
# COMPACT_ATOMS: atom_id res chain seq x y z
N MET A 1 14.59 -12.91 3.24
CA MET A 1 13.94 -12.35 2.06
C MET A 1 13.31 -11.04 2.44
N ALA A 2 13.37 -10.08 1.55
CA ALA A 2 12.91 -8.73 1.87
C ALA A 2 11.40 -8.66 1.94
N LYS A 3 10.92 -7.94 2.93
CA LYS A 3 9.50 -7.64 3.09
C LYS A 3 9.34 -6.14 3.12
N ARG A 4 8.16 -5.66 2.79
CA ARG A 4 7.87 -4.24 2.80
C ARG A 4 6.70 -3.96 3.73
N LYS A 5 6.89 -2.97 4.59
CA LYS A 5 5.83 -2.48 5.47
C LYS A 5 5.20 -1.27 4.79
N ILE A 6 3.93 -1.37 4.50
CA ILE A 6 3.19 -0.34 3.79
C ILE A 6 2.21 0.28 4.78
N THR A 7 2.32 1.59 4.96
CA THR A 7 1.46 2.33 5.88
C THR A 7 0.67 3.36 5.10
N GLN A 8 -0.64 3.36 5.25
CA GLN A 8 -1.48 4.36 4.61
C GLN A 8 -1.38 5.68 5.38
N VAL A 9 -0.92 6.72 4.70
CA VAL A 9 -0.71 8.02 5.33
C VAL A 9 -1.73 9.07 4.89
N LYS A 10 -2.46 8.81 3.82
CA LYS A 10 -3.50 9.70 3.32
C LYS A 10 -4.79 8.96 3.13
N SER A 11 -5.92 9.68 3.27
CA SER A 11 -7.25 9.11 3.06
C SER A 11 -7.45 8.69 1.60
N SER A 12 -8.18 7.60 1.41
CA SER A 12 -8.60 7.17 0.07
C SER A 12 -9.82 7.95 -0.42
N ILE A 13 -10.40 8.80 0.43
CA ILE A 13 -11.54 9.64 0.04
C ILE A 13 -11.08 10.57 -1.07
N GLY A 14 -11.80 10.56 -2.20
CA GLY A 14 -11.41 11.35 -3.37
C GLY A 14 -10.42 10.65 -4.29
N ALA A 15 -9.87 9.51 -3.91
CA ALA A 15 -9.00 8.74 -4.78
C ALA A 15 -9.83 8.05 -5.86
N LYS A 16 -9.19 7.76 -6.99
CA LYS A 16 -9.84 7.02 -8.06
C LYS A 16 -10.16 5.60 -7.60
N GLN A 17 -11.16 4.98 -8.22
CA GLN A 17 -11.60 3.65 -7.83
C GLN A 17 -10.48 2.61 -7.94
N ASN A 18 -9.64 2.70 -8.97
CA ASN A 18 -8.53 1.76 -9.11
C ASN A 18 -7.53 1.86 -7.95
N MET A 19 -7.34 3.06 -7.41
CA MET A 19 -6.48 3.27 -6.25
C MET A 19 -7.08 2.67 -5.00
N LYS A 20 -8.39 2.84 -4.80
CA LYS A 20 -9.09 2.26 -3.67
C LYS A 20 -9.02 0.74 -3.73
N ASP A 21 -9.24 0.17 -4.90
CA ASP A 21 -9.17 -1.27 -5.10
C ASP A 21 -7.75 -1.79 -4.83
N THR A 22 -6.74 -1.04 -5.26
CA THR A 22 -5.35 -1.40 -5.02
C THR A 22 -5.02 -1.38 -3.53
N LEU A 23 -5.49 -0.39 -2.80
CA LEU A 23 -5.31 -0.33 -1.35
C LEU A 23 -5.99 -1.52 -0.67
N ARG A 24 -7.18 -1.87 -1.12
CA ARG A 24 -7.91 -3.04 -0.60
C ARG A 24 -7.14 -4.32 -0.86
N THR A 25 -6.56 -4.46 -2.04
CA THR A 25 -5.74 -5.63 -2.40
C THR A 25 -4.52 -5.72 -1.49
N LEU A 26 -3.94 -4.60 -1.11
CA LEU A 26 -2.83 -4.56 -0.17
C LEU A 26 -3.27 -4.83 1.27
N GLY A 27 -4.55 -4.67 1.56
CA GLY A 27 -5.09 -4.84 2.90
C GLY A 27 -5.21 -3.55 3.69
N LEU A 28 -5.05 -2.42 3.04
CA LEU A 28 -5.14 -1.11 3.69
C LEU A 28 -6.54 -0.53 3.51
N ARG A 29 -7.20 -0.20 4.62
CA ARG A 29 -8.56 0.34 4.59
C ARG A 29 -8.70 1.67 5.30
N LYS A 30 -7.78 1.97 6.22
CA LYS A 30 -7.86 3.17 7.05
C LYS A 30 -6.52 3.88 7.08
N ILE A 31 -6.57 5.19 7.30
CA ILE A 31 -5.36 5.97 7.54
C ILE A 31 -4.65 5.45 8.78
N GLY A 32 -3.35 5.33 8.69
CA GLY A 32 -2.53 4.84 9.81
C GLY A 32 -2.42 3.34 9.88
N GLN A 33 -3.19 2.60 9.07
CA GLN A 33 -3.09 1.15 9.04
C GLN A 33 -1.82 0.74 8.31
N SER A 34 -1.16 -0.29 8.82
CA SER A 34 0.05 -0.83 8.22
C SER A 34 -0.12 -2.31 7.90
N VAL A 35 0.51 -2.75 6.83
CA VAL A 35 0.59 -4.17 6.50
C VAL A 35 2.00 -4.50 6.07
N VAL A 36 2.40 -5.75 6.29
CA VAL A 36 3.69 -6.25 5.84
C VAL A 36 3.43 -7.24 4.71
N ARG A 37 4.07 -7.01 3.57
CA ARG A 37 3.94 -7.85 2.39
C ARG A 37 5.31 -8.23 1.88
N GLU A 38 5.40 -9.40 1.27
CA GLU A 38 6.63 -9.82 0.62
C GLU A 38 6.90 -8.94 -0.59
N ASP A 39 8.18 -8.73 -0.87
CA ASP A 39 8.60 -7.93 -2.01
C ASP A 39 8.42 -8.74 -3.30
N ALA A 40 7.22 -8.71 -3.83
CA ALA A 40 6.85 -9.39 -5.07
C ALA A 40 6.50 -8.37 -6.14
N GLU A 41 6.57 -8.78 -7.39
CA GLU A 41 6.29 -7.90 -8.53
C GLU A 41 4.88 -7.32 -8.46
N THR A 42 3.89 -8.13 -8.10
CA THR A 42 2.51 -7.67 -7.95
C THR A 42 2.38 -6.63 -6.85
N VAL A 43 3.09 -6.83 -5.74
CA VAL A 43 3.10 -5.88 -4.62
C VAL A 43 3.77 -4.57 -5.04
N ARG A 44 4.88 -4.64 -5.76
CA ARG A 44 5.55 -3.44 -6.27
C ARG A 44 4.65 -2.62 -7.17
N GLY A 45 3.92 -3.28 -8.07
CA GLY A 45 2.98 -2.61 -8.95
C GLY A 45 1.86 -1.93 -8.19
N ALA A 46 1.30 -2.61 -7.19
CA ALA A 46 0.26 -2.04 -6.34
C ALA A 46 0.77 -0.83 -5.57
N ILE A 47 1.95 -0.92 -4.99
CA ILE A 47 2.57 0.18 -4.25
C ILE A 47 2.79 1.38 -5.18
N HIS A 48 3.28 1.13 -6.38
CA HIS A 48 3.54 2.21 -7.34
C HIS A 48 2.26 2.97 -7.68
N THR A 49 1.15 2.27 -7.83
CA THR A 49 -0.14 2.87 -8.14
C THR A 49 -0.61 3.83 -7.05
N VAL A 50 -0.37 3.48 -5.78
CA VAL A 50 -0.87 4.25 -4.64
C VAL A 50 0.25 4.91 -3.82
N ARG A 51 1.45 5.02 -4.37
CA ARG A 51 2.62 5.51 -3.63
C ARG A 51 2.41 6.89 -2.98
N HIS A 52 1.57 7.71 -3.56
CA HIS A 52 1.29 9.03 -3.00
C HIS A 52 0.32 9.00 -1.82
N LEU A 53 -0.27 7.83 -1.55
CA LEU A 53 -1.19 7.63 -0.43
C LEU A 53 -0.55 6.83 0.70
N VAL A 54 0.60 6.23 0.46
CA VAL A 54 1.23 5.32 1.42
C VAL A 54 2.73 5.63 1.57
N THR A 55 3.28 5.16 2.68
CA THR A 55 4.72 5.15 2.94
C THR A 55 5.17 3.71 3.00
N VAL A 56 6.31 3.41 2.39
CA VAL A 56 6.84 2.05 2.33
C VAL A 56 8.18 2.00 3.04
N GLU A 57 8.34 1.02 3.93
CA GLU A 57 9.60 0.76 4.61
C GLU A 57 10.03 -0.67 4.32
N GLU A 58 11.31 -0.86 4.13
CA GLU A 58 11.87 -2.18 3.99
C GLU A 58 12.06 -2.80 5.37
N VAL A 59 11.57 -4.03 5.54
CA VAL A 59 11.72 -4.77 6.81
C VAL A 59 12.17 -6.19 6.49
N ASP A 60 12.94 -6.75 7.38
CA ASP A 60 13.41 -8.14 7.25
C ASP A 60 12.61 -9.08 8.13
#